data_f53716f1cb6bab59af66309e09e966cd
#
_entry.id   f53716f1cb6bab59af66309e09e966cd
#
_cell.length_a   1.000
_cell.length_b   1.000
_cell.length_c   1.000
_cell.angle_alpha   90.00
_cell.angle_beta   90.00
_cell.angle_gamma   90.00
#
_symmetry.space_group_name_H-M   'P 1'
#
loop_
_entity.id
_entity.type
_entity.pdbx_description
1 polymer ?
#
loop_
_entity_poly.entity_id
_entity_poly.type
_entity_poly.pdbx_seq_one_letter_code
_entity_poly.pdbx_strand_id
1 'polypeptide(L)'
;MRFYDRDAEKSALMQIETRSADHSQMTIITGRRRIGKTTLIKKAFRRIPFIYFFVGKKSESLLCRELSEIIREELHEDIGEFTSFSRLFGAVMSISKRMNFTLVFDEFQNLKYANEALFSEIQDVWDSNKDEGKINLVICGSIYSKMRKIFDDKDEPLYGRATARFKIRPFSISTLKEILADFNPDCTNEDLLCLYMITGGVAKYVEQLMISGAYTKDEMIKSVLSLGSYFIDEAKEMLTDEFGKEYGNYFSILSALAAGNTSRSEIKSYTGIEPGGLLDNLEKDYDIVQKRRPYLSGQNSRNVRYSISDNFLNFWFRFIYKYRSAIEIQNMQYVQDKVFADYDTYSGFILEKYVRQMFVESGEYNIVTYYWGKDETDEIDLVAVNET
;
A
#
# COMPACT_ATOMS: atom_id res chain seq x y z
N MET A 1 -17.88 7.00 -6.27
CA MET A 1 -18.14 6.15 -5.08
C MET A 1 -18.13 7.02 -3.82
N ARG A 2 -19.02 6.80 -2.82
CA ARG A 2 -18.95 7.48 -1.52
C ARG A 2 -17.65 7.09 -0.78
N PHE A 3 -17.31 7.81 0.27
CA PHE A 3 -16.17 7.48 1.12
C PHE A 3 -16.61 6.42 2.14
N TYR A 4 -16.00 5.26 2.07
CA TYR A 4 -16.28 4.13 2.96
C TYR A 4 -15.15 3.95 3.94
N ASP A 5 -15.48 3.43 5.14
CA ASP A 5 -14.53 3.10 6.19
C ASP A 5 -13.64 4.29 6.61
N ARG A 6 -12.59 4.04 7.35
CA ARG A 6 -11.56 5.04 7.73
C ARG A 6 -11.98 6.04 8.81
N ASP A 7 -13.08 5.81 9.51
CA ASP A 7 -13.51 6.75 10.56
C ASP A 7 -12.53 6.78 11.73
N ALA A 8 -11.90 5.63 12.06
CA ALA A 8 -10.88 5.55 13.10
C ALA A 8 -9.63 6.35 12.72
N GLU A 9 -9.09 6.12 11.51
CA GLU A 9 -7.91 6.83 11.02
C GLU A 9 -8.20 8.33 10.85
N LYS A 10 -9.36 8.68 10.31
CA LYS A 10 -9.79 10.06 10.17
C LYS A 10 -9.90 10.77 11.52
N SER A 11 -10.52 10.13 12.51
CA SER A 11 -10.65 10.68 13.87
C SER A 11 -9.31 10.87 14.54
N ALA A 12 -8.39 9.90 14.41
CA ALA A 12 -7.04 9.99 14.96
C ALA A 12 -6.23 11.13 14.28
N LEU A 13 -6.32 11.27 12.95
CA LEU A 13 -5.67 12.37 12.22
C LEU A 13 -6.20 13.74 12.65
N MET A 14 -7.52 13.88 12.86
CA MET A 14 -8.13 15.12 13.35
C MET A 14 -7.69 15.46 14.78
N GLN A 15 -7.47 14.46 15.65
CA GLN A 15 -6.91 14.68 16.99
C GLN A 15 -5.47 15.17 16.95
N ILE A 16 -4.66 14.66 16.00
CA ILE A 16 -3.29 15.11 15.80
C ILE A 16 -3.27 16.55 15.29
N GLU A 17 -4.14 16.90 14.34
CA GLU A 17 -4.32 18.28 13.88
C GLU A 17 -4.65 19.22 15.05
N THR A 18 -5.54 18.81 15.96
CA THR A 18 -5.86 19.62 17.16
C THR A 18 -4.63 19.81 18.06
N ARG A 19 -3.83 18.76 18.29
CA ARG A 19 -2.60 18.85 19.11
C ARG A 19 -1.53 19.73 18.48
N SER A 20 -1.53 19.88 17.15
CA SER A 20 -0.55 20.74 16.48
C SER A 20 -0.71 22.23 16.81
N ALA A 21 -1.83 22.65 17.42
CA ALA A 21 -2.02 24.02 17.92
C ALA A 21 -1.10 24.35 19.11
N ASP A 22 -0.64 23.34 19.86
CA ASP A 22 0.23 23.53 21.02
C ASP A 22 1.71 23.36 20.62
N HIS A 23 2.04 22.36 19.81
CA HIS A 23 3.40 22.07 19.31
C HIS A 23 3.35 21.26 18.03
N SER A 24 4.37 21.36 17.21
CA SER A 24 4.43 20.72 15.89
C SER A 24 4.24 19.20 15.98
N GLN A 25 3.48 18.66 15.05
CA GLN A 25 3.25 17.24 14.89
C GLN A 25 3.84 16.76 13.55
N MET A 26 4.49 15.59 13.53
CA MET A 26 4.94 14.95 12.30
C MET A 26 4.26 13.58 12.17
N THR A 27 3.37 13.44 11.20
CA THR A 27 2.61 12.21 10.94
C THR A 27 3.09 11.55 9.66
N ILE A 28 3.46 10.27 9.74
CA ILE A 28 3.83 9.47 8.58
C ILE A 28 2.64 8.61 8.17
N ILE A 29 2.22 8.71 6.91
CA ILE A 29 1.15 7.90 6.33
C ILE A 29 1.74 7.04 5.21
N THR A 30 1.84 5.74 5.48
CA THR A 30 2.28 4.74 4.50
C THR A 30 1.11 3.86 4.07
N GLY A 31 1.33 3.10 3.04
CA GLY A 31 0.35 2.16 2.51
C GLY A 31 0.52 2.06 1.01
N ARG A 32 0.04 0.94 0.48
CA ARG A 32 0.15 0.61 -0.92
C ARG A 32 -0.35 1.76 -1.84
N ARG A 33 0.21 1.85 -3.05
CA ARG A 33 -0.34 2.70 -4.11
C ARG A 33 -1.84 2.38 -4.32
N ARG A 34 -2.65 3.38 -4.59
CA ARG A 34 -4.11 3.24 -4.86
C ARG A 34 -4.98 2.88 -3.63
N ILE A 35 -4.42 2.83 -2.42
CA ILE A 35 -5.16 2.47 -1.20
C ILE A 35 -6.09 3.57 -0.66
N GLY A 36 -5.99 4.80 -1.21
CA GLY A 36 -6.84 5.93 -0.79
C GLY A 36 -6.20 6.89 0.21
N LYS A 37 -4.86 6.92 0.38
CA LYS A 37 -4.16 7.85 1.30
C LYS A 37 -4.54 9.31 1.07
N THR A 38 -4.42 9.79 -0.17
CA THR A 38 -4.72 11.18 -0.53
C THR A 38 -6.16 11.57 -0.25
N THR A 39 -7.10 10.65 -0.50
CA THR A 39 -8.53 10.87 -0.21
C THR A 39 -8.78 10.97 1.29
N LEU A 40 -8.16 10.08 2.10
CA LEU A 40 -8.24 10.13 3.55
C LEU A 40 -7.71 11.47 4.09
N ILE A 41 -6.52 11.87 3.66
CA ILE A 41 -5.87 13.13 4.07
C ILE A 41 -6.78 14.33 3.75
N LYS A 42 -7.28 14.44 2.53
CA LYS A 42 -8.18 15.53 2.11
C LYS A 42 -9.53 15.51 2.83
N LYS A 43 -9.96 14.36 3.35
CA LYS A 43 -11.20 14.25 4.15
C LYS A 43 -10.96 14.53 5.64
N ALA A 44 -9.78 14.25 6.16
CA ALA A 44 -9.44 14.44 7.57
C ALA A 44 -9.16 15.91 7.89
N PHE A 45 -8.41 16.62 7.03
CA PHE A 45 -7.92 17.96 7.32
C PHE A 45 -8.73 19.03 6.60
N ARG A 46 -9.58 19.76 7.35
CA ARG A 46 -10.45 20.84 6.83
C ARG A 46 -10.71 21.96 7.84
N ARG A 47 -10.11 21.90 9.02
CA ARG A 47 -10.43 22.84 10.12
C ARG A 47 -9.51 24.04 10.19
N ILE A 48 -8.28 23.86 9.69
CA ILE A 48 -7.25 24.90 9.66
C ILE A 48 -6.74 25.04 8.21
N PRO A 49 -5.97 26.10 7.88
CA PRO A 49 -5.35 26.22 6.56
C PRO A 49 -4.60 24.95 6.16
N PHE A 50 -4.77 24.53 4.91
CA PHE A 50 -4.33 23.24 4.42
C PHE A 50 -3.53 23.36 3.14
N ILE A 51 -2.26 22.99 3.20
CA ILE A 51 -1.35 22.98 2.06
C ILE A 51 -1.11 21.52 1.65
N TYR A 52 -1.35 21.22 0.40
CA TYR A 52 -1.04 19.92 -0.20
C TYR A 52 0.02 20.09 -1.27
N PHE A 53 1.19 19.53 -1.03
CA PHE A 53 2.33 19.60 -1.94
C PHE A 53 2.70 18.21 -2.45
N PHE A 54 2.52 17.99 -3.74
CA PHE A 54 2.99 16.79 -4.42
C PHE A 54 4.47 16.96 -4.80
N VAL A 55 5.34 16.15 -4.23
CA VAL A 55 6.78 16.19 -4.48
C VAL A 55 7.09 15.47 -5.78
N GLY A 56 7.20 16.21 -6.88
CA GLY A 56 7.61 15.66 -8.17
C GLY A 56 9.11 15.36 -8.24
N LYS A 57 9.53 14.52 -9.18
CA LYS A 57 10.96 14.30 -9.50
C LYS A 57 11.51 15.46 -10.29
N LYS A 58 11.84 16.58 -9.62
CA LYS A 58 12.23 17.88 -10.19
C LYS A 58 13.51 18.40 -9.52
N SER A 59 14.08 19.47 -10.08
CA SER A 59 15.17 20.19 -9.43
C SER A 59 14.72 20.84 -8.12
N GLU A 60 15.62 21.02 -7.18
CA GLU A 60 15.34 21.64 -5.88
C GLU A 60 14.75 23.06 -6.02
N SER A 61 15.30 23.87 -6.90
CA SER A 61 14.82 25.23 -7.16
C SER A 61 13.38 25.27 -7.71
N LEU A 62 13.01 24.28 -8.54
CA LEU A 62 11.64 24.21 -9.07
C LEU A 62 10.65 23.78 -7.99
N LEU A 63 11.03 22.82 -7.13
CA LEU A 63 10.21 22.44 -5.98
C LEU A 63 10.03 23.60 -5.00
N CYS A 64 11.08 24.40 -4.78
CA CYS A 64 11.00 25.60 -3.95
C CYS A 64 10.00 26.62 -4.50
N ARG A 65 10.07 26.90 -5.79
CA ARG A 65 9.15 27.85 -6.44
C ARG A 65 7.70 27.38 -6.33
N GLU A 66 7.42 26.13 -6.67
CA GLU A 66 6.06 25.58 -6.61
C GLU A 66 5.49 25.61 -5.19
N LEU A 67 6.27 25.21 -4.18
CA LEU A 67 5.80 25.24 -2.79
C LEU A 67 5.61 26.68 -2.30
N SER A 68 6.49 27.62 -2.68
CA SER A 68 6.33 29.05 -2.33
C SER A 68 5.06 29.66 -2.94
N GLU A 69 4.73 29.29 -4.17
CA GLU A 69 3.48 29.72 -4.84
C GLU A 69 2.26 29.19 -4.08
N ILE A 70 2.22 27.91 -3.73
CA ILE A 70 1.12 27.30 -2.96
C ILE A 70 0.99 27.94 -1.57
N ILE A 71 2.10 28.22 -0.88
CA ILE A 71 2.08 28.89 0.43
C ILE A 71 1.46 30.29 0.30
N ARG A 72 1.84 31.05 -0.73
CA ARG A 72 1.26 32.38 -0.99
C ARG A 72 -0.24 32.31 -1.23
N GLU A 73 -0.69 31.31 -1.98
CA GLU A 73 -2.12 31.12 -2.30
C GLU A 73 -2.93 30.67 -1.07
N GLU A 74 -2.44 29.68 -0.34
CA GLU A 74 -3.22 29.02 0.72
C GLU A 74 -3.09 29.72 2.10
N LEU A 75 -1.92 30.29 2.41
CA LEU A 75 -1.69 30.98 3.68
C LEU A 75 -1.73 32.50 3.57
N HIS A 76 -1.77 33.05 2.35
CA HIS A 76 -1.66 34.49 2.06
C HIS A 76 -0.36 35.10 2.62
N GLU A 77 0.72 34.30 2.67
CA GLU A 77 2.04 34.69 3.15
C GLU A 77 3.03 34.76 1.99
N ASP A 78 3.67 35.92 1.82
CA ASP A 78 4.77 36.06 0.86
C ASP A 78 6.10 35.80 1.56
N ILE A 79 6.67 34.63 1.28
CA ILE A 79 7.93 34.17 1.88
C ILE A 79 9.15 34.47 1.00
N GLY A 80 8.95 35.10 -0.16
CA GLY A 80 10.00 35.36 -1.15
C GLY A 80 10.39 34.13 -1.99
N GLU A 81 11.52 34.22 -2.67
CA GLU A 81 12.03 33.17 -3.55
C GLU A 81 13.16 32.38 -2.88
N PHE A 82 13.12 31.08 -3.03
CA PHE A 82 14.13 30.15 -2.52
C PHE A 82 14.67 29.26 -3.63
N THR A 83 15.97 28.97 -3.55
CA THR A 83 16.64 27.96 -4.38
C THR A 83 17.07 26.74 -3.56
N SER A 84 17.01 26.82 -2.21
CA SER A 84 17.27 25.75 -1.27
C SER A 84 16.00 25.37 -0.54
N PHE A 85 15.67 24.09 -0.60
CA PHE A 85 14.47 23.55 0.05
C PHE A 85 14.56 23.61 1.58
N SER A 86 15.75 23.42 2.13
CA SER A 86 16.00 23.56 3.57
C SER A 86 15.69 24.98 4.09
N ARG A 87 16.14 26.02 3.35
CA ARG A 87 15.83 27.41 3.69
C ARG A 87 14.32 27.71 3.57
N LEU A 88 13.68 27.21 2.51
CA LEU A 88 12.24 27.30 2.34
C LEU A 88 11.51 26.62 3.51
N PHE A 89 11.91 25.39 3.89
CA PHE A 89 11.31 24.69 5.01
C PHE A 89 11.53 25.44 6.34
N GLY A 90 12.69 26.08 6.52
CA GLY A 90 12.94 27.00 7.64
C GLY A 90 11.98 28.18 7.69
N ALA A 91 11.67 28.80 6.55
CA ALA A 91 10.65 29.85 6.44
C ALA A 91 9.24 29.33 6.79
N VAL A 92 8.89 28.13 6.31
CA VAL A 92 7.63 27.45 6.66
C VAL A 92 7.53 27.22 8.16
N MET A 93 8.60 26.72 8.81
CA MET A 93 8.65 26.53 10.25
C MET A 93 8.54 27.85 11.01
N SER A 94 9.08 28.94 10.47
CA SER A 94 8.93 30.28 11.07
C SER A 94 7.49 30.79 11.00
N ILE A 95 6.76 30.54 9.90
CA ILE A 95 5.32 30.81 9.83
C ILE A 95 4.58 30.00 10.88
N SER A 96 4.93 28.75 11.08
CA SER A 96 4.25 27.86 12.03
C SER A 96 4.32 28.32 13.48
N LYS A 97 5.30 29.17 13.86
CA LYS A 97 5.38 29.74 15.21
C LYS A 97 4.23 30.72 15.51
N ARG A 98 3.67 31.35 14.46
CA ARG A 98 2.58 32.36 14.60
C ARG A 98 1.23 31.87 14.07
N MET A 99 1.22 30.83 13.23
CA MET A 99 0.00 30.34 12.60
C MET A 99 -0.02 28.81 12.65
N ASN A 100 -1.16 28.22 13.04
CA ASN A 100 -1.38 26.77 12.96
C ASN A 100 -1.94 26.40 11.60
N PHE A 101 -1.30 25.46 10.91
CA PHE A 101 -1.72 24.94 9.60
C PHE A 101 -1.27 23.50 9.38
N THR A 102 -1.92 22.83 8.43
CA THR A 102 -1.50 21.50 7.97
C THR A 102 -0.71 21.62 6.67
N LEU A 103 0.50 21.04 6.65
CA LEU A 103 1.30 20.86 5.44
C LEU A 103 1.44 19.38 5.13
N VAL A 104 1.02 18.99 3.92
CA VAL A 104 1.13 17.61 3.42
C VAL A 104 2.20 17.55 2.34
N PHE A 105 3.20 16.70 2.55
CA PHE A 105 4.12 16.26 1.50
C PHE A 105 3.66 14.90 0.98
N ASP A 106 3.18 14.85 -0.25
CA ASP A 106 2.88 13.59 -0.94
C ASP A 106 4.05 13.18 -1.86
N GLU A 107 4.33 11.89 -1.95
CA GLU A 107 5.51 11.31 -2.61
C GLU A 107 6.85 11.87 -2.06
N PHE A 108 6.93 12.02 -0.73
CA PHE A 108 8.06 12.62 -0.01
C PHE A 108 9.42 12.01 -0.36
N GLN A 109 9.47 10.71 -0.65
CA GLN A 109 10.70 10.02 -1.04
C GLN A 109 11.33 10.62 -2.32
N ASN A 110 10.58 11.37 -3.10
CA ASN A 110 11.09 12.01 -4.31
C ASN A 110 12.02 13.20 -4.03
N LEU A 111 12.03 13.77 -2.83
CA LEU A 111 13.00 14.81 -2.45
C LEU A 111 14.44 14.36 -2.68
N LYS A 112 14.73 13.08 -2.50
CA LYS A 112 16.07 12.51 -2.75
C LYS A 112 16.56 12.73 -4.19
N TYR A 113 15.66 12.86 -5.17
CA TYR A 113 16.04 13.16 -6.56
C TYR A 113 16.53 14.59 -6.75
N ALA A 114 16.04 15.52 -5.92
CA ALA A 114 16.45 16.92 -5.99
C ALA A 114 17.82 17.12 -5.34
N ASN A 115 18.02 16.55 -4.14
CA ASN A 115 19.27 16.63 -3.40
C ASN A 115 19.29 15.52 -2.32
N GLU A 116 20.35 14.72 -2.28
CA GLU A 116 20.49 13.60 -1.31
C GLU A 116 20.60 14.08 0.14
N ALA A 117 21.11 15.30 0.38
CA ALA A 117 21.29 15.87 1.71
C ALA A 117 19.98 16.39 2.33
N LEU A 118 18.88 16.52 1.55
CA LEU A 118 17.66 17.17 2.03
C LEU A 118 17.06 16.55 3.29
N PHE A 119 17.18 15.24 3.47
CA PHE A 119 16.63 14.62 4.68
C PHE A 119 17.37 15.03 5.94
N SER A 120 18.71 15.18 5.87
CA SER A 120 19.51 15.71 6.98
C SER A 120 19.19 17.18 7.25
N GLU A 121 19.06 17.98 6.19
CA GLU A 121 18.74 19.40 6.33
C GLU A 121 17.33 19.62 6.89
N ILE A 122 16.34 18.83 6.46
CA ILE A 122 14.97 18.86 7.01
C ILE A 122 14.98 18.44 8.48
N GLN A 123 15.81 17.44 8.85
CA GLN A 123 16.00 17.04 10.24
C GLN A 123 16.47 18.21 11.09
N ASP A 124 17.53 18.90 10.69
CA ASP A 124 18.12 20.01 11.43
C ASP A 124 17.11 21.16 11.63
N VAL A 125 16.39 21.52 10.58
CA VAL A 125 15.33 22.54 10.62
C VAL A 125 14.19 22.11 11.55
N TRP A 126 13.74 20.85 11.43
CA TRP A 126 12.67 20.30 12.26
C TRP A 126 13.05 20.29 13.73
N ASP A 127 14.18 19.70 14.08
CA ASP A 127 14.63 19.56 15.46
C ASP A 127 14.87 20.92 16.14
N SER A 128 15.24 21.96 15.37
CA SER A 128 15.46 23.32 15.89
C SER A 128 14.16 24.11 16.09
N ASN A 129 13.03 23.72 15.51
CA ASN A 129 11.83 24.55 15.49
C ASN A 129 10.54 23.85 15.97
N LYS A 130 10.54 22.52 16.11
CA LYS A 130 9.33 21.72 16.38
C LYS A 130 8.61 22.11 17.68
N ASP A 131 9.37 22.50 18.70
CA ASP A 131 8.83 22.77 20.04
C ASP A 131 8.10 24.13 20.11
N GLU A 132 8.51 25.10 19.27
CA GLU A 132 7.89 26.43 19.19
C GLU A 132 6.86 26.53 18.05
N GLY A 133 6.97 25.65 17.06
CA GLY A 133 6.09 25.62 15.91
C GLY A 133 4.73 25.00 16.21
N LYS A 134 3.75 25.31 15.35
CA LYS A 134 2.37 24.83 15.41
C LYS A 134 1.95 24.21 14.06
N ILE A 135 2.84 23.44 13.45
CA ILE A 135 2.58 22.79 12.17
C ILE A 135 2.08 21.35 12.38
N ASN A 136 1.02 20.99 11.65
CA ASN A 136 0.66 19.61 11.44
C ASN A 136 1.34 19.14 10.13
N LEU A 137 2.55 18.61 10.24
CA LEU A 137 3.30 18.09 9.10
C LEU A 137 2.89 16.64 8.82
N VAL A 138 2.29 16.40 7.66
CA VAL A 138 1.88 15.08 7.21
C VAL A 138 2.74 14.65 6.04
N ILE A 139 3.41 13.53 6.18
CA ILE A 139 4.32 13.00 5.17
C ILE A 139 3.76 11.69 4.66
N CYS A 140 3.54 11.59 3.36
CA CYS A 140 3.10 10.35 2.74
C CYS A 140 3.92 10.00 1.49
N GLY A 141 3.89 8.73 1.13
CA GLY A 141 4.53 8.19 -0.05
C GLY A 141 3.92 6.86 -0.45
N SER A 142 4.02 6.54 -1.74
CA SER A 142 3.45 5.33 -2.31
C SER A 142 4.46 4.18 -2.42
N ILE A 143 5.76 4.46 -2.40
CA ILE A 143 6.83 3.46 -2.48
C ILE A 143 7.20 3.04 -1.06
N TYR A 144 6.67 1.89 -0.65
CA TYR A 144 6.76 1.40 0.73
C TYR A 144 8.22 1.23 1.21
N SER A 145 9.04 0.59 0.39
CA SER A 145 10.46 0.34 0.71
C SER A 145 11.25 1.63 0.98
N LYS A 146 11.02 2.67 0.16
CA LYS A 146 11.69 3.96 0.33
C LYS A 146 11.22 4.70 1.57
N MET A 147 9.91 4.73 1.82
CA MET A 147 9.36 5.39 3.02
C MET A 147 9.85 4.70 4.28
N ARG A 148 9.88 3.36 4.29
CA ARG A 148 10.42 2.59 5.40
C ARG A 148 11.90 2.90 5.63
N LYS A 149 12.72 2.96 4.57
CA LYS A 149 14.13 3.33 4.69
C LYS A 149 14.28 4.71 5.35
N ILE A 150 13.56 5.73 4.89
CA ILE A 150 13.67 7.11 5.39
C ILE A 150 13.31 7.22 6.89
N PHE A 151 12.30 6.47 7.37
CA PHE A 151 11.73 6.69 8.70
C PHE A 151 11.96 5.56 9.70
N ASP A 152 12.30 4.34 9.26
CA ASP A 152 12.46 3.16 10.11
C ASP A 152 13.91 2.68 10.21
N ASP A 153 14.78 3.12 9.31
CA ASP A 153 16.21 2.83 9.35
C ASP A 153 16.90 3.76 10.36
N LYS A 154 17.63 3.18 11.31
CA LYS A 154 18.31 3.93 12.38
C LYS A 154 19.41 4.85 11.89
N ASP A 155 19.97 4.54 10.73
CA ASP A 155 21.07 5.31 10.13
C ASP A 155 20.55 6.50 9.30
N GLU A 156 19.24 6.61 9.07
CA GLU A 156 18.66 7.69 8.30
C GLU A 156 18.26 8.89 9.19
N PRO A 157 18.42 10.13 8.68
CA PRO A 157 18.27 11.36 9.46
C PRO A 157 16.90 11.52 10.14
N LEU A 158 15.81 11.12 9.46
CA LEU A 158 14.44 11.31 9.95
C LEU A 158 13.95 10.18 10.85
N TYR A 159 14.79 9.20 11.18
CA TYR A 159 14.46 8.16 12.13
C TYR A 159 14.02 8.74 13.48
N GLY A 160 12.91 8.24 14.02
CA GLY A 160 12.41 8.62 15.34
C GLY A 160 11.76 10.00 15.46
N ARG A 161 11.63 10.81 14.36
CA ARG A 161 11.03 12.16 14.39
C ARG A 161 9.50 12.15 14.27
N ALA A 162 8.92 11.08 13.76
CA ALA A 162 7.47 10.97 13.65
C ALA A 162 6.78 10.89 15.01
N THR A 163 5.77 11.74 15.23
CA THR A 163 4.91 11.72 16.43
C THR A 163 3.75 10.73 16.28
N ALA A 164 3.39 10.40 15.03
CA ALA A 164 2.38 9.39 14.70
C ALA A 164 2.71 8.67 13.40
N ARG A 165 2.27 7.41 13.29
CA ARG A 165 2.46 6.58 12.09
C ARG A 165 1.19 5.82 11.76
N PHE A 166 0.77 5.88 10.50
CA PHE A 166 -0.39 5.15 9.98
C PHE A 166 0.05 4.29 8.79
N LYS A 167 -0.20 3.00 8.86
CA LYS A 167 -0.14 2.10 7.72
C LYS A 167 -1.57 1.85 7.23
N ILE A 168 -1.96 2.53 6.15
CA ILE A 168 -3.30 2.36 5.58
C ILE A 168 -3.39 1.00 4.93
N ARG A 169 -4.37 0.22 5.38
CA ARG A 169 -4.63 -1.15 4.92
C ARG A 169 -5.71 -1.17 3.83
N PRO A 170 -5.84 -2.25 3.05
CA PRO A 170 -7.01 -2.49 2.20
C PRO A 170 -8.32 -2.45 2.99
N PHE A 171 -9.43 -2.26 2.30
CA PHE A 171 -10.76 -2.39 2.90
C PHE A 171 -10.94 -3.77 3.52
N SER A 172 -11.60 -3.81 4.66
CA SER A 172 -12.01 -5.05 5.32
C SER A 172 -13.04 -5.81 4.47
N ILE A 173 -13.22 -7.08 4.77
CA ILE A 173 -14.27 -7.90 4.12
C ILE A 173 -15.66 -7.32 4.41
N SER A 174 -15.89 -6.84 5.62
CA SER A 174 -17.15 -6.17 5.97
C SER A 174 -17.39 -4.90 5.15
N THR A 175 -16.36 -4.10 4.94
CA THR A 175 -16.43 -2.91 4.07
C THR A 175 -16.68 -3.28 2.60
N LEU A 176 -16.00 -4.31 2.09
CA LEU A 176 -16.24 -4.81 0.72
C LEU A 176 -17.68 -5.28 0.52
N LYS A 177 -18.24 -5.98 1.52
CA LYS A 177 -19.64 -6.42 1.52
C LYS A 177 -20.60 -5.23 1.50
N GLU A 178 -20.35 -4.21 2.32
CA GLU A 178 -21.12 -2.97 2.33
C GLU A 178 -21.07 -2.27 0.96
N ILE A 179 -19.89 -2.10 0.40
CA ILE A 179 -19.73 -1.46 -0.91
C ILE A 179 -20.48 -2.24 -1.98
N LEU A 180 -20.28 -3.55 -2.06
CA LEU A 180 -20.91 -4.38 -3.09
C LEU A 180 -22.43 -4.34 -2.97
N ALA A 181 -22.98 -4.43 -1.75
CA ALA A 181 -24.41 -4.35 -1.49
C ALA A 181 -25.02 -2.99 -1.86
N ASP A 182 -24.29 -1.88 -1.70
CA ASP A 182 -24.75 -0.55 -2.11
C ASP A 182 -24.91 -0.43 -3.65
N PHE A 183 -24.12 -1.16 -4.42
CA PHE A 183 -24.17 -1.14 -5.89
C PHE A 183 -25.03 -2.28 -6.47
N ASN A 184 -25.08 -3.42 -5.80
CA ASN A 184 -25.86 -4.59 -6.17
C ASN A 184 -26.45 -5.25 -4.91
N PRO A 185 -27.68 -4.89 -4.50
CA PRO A 185 -28.34 -5.47 -3.32
C PRO A 185 -28.53 -6.99 -3.40
N ASP A 186 -28.60 -7.55 -4.62
CA ASP A 186 -28.79 -8.99 -4.87
C ASP A 186 -27.45 -9.75 -5.02
N CYS A 187 -26.31 -9.13 -4.63
CA CYS A 187 -24.99 -9.75 -4.74
C CYS A 187 -24.90 -11.04 -3.92
N THR A 188 -24.19 -12.01 -4.47
CA THR A 188 -23.92 -13.30 -3.84
C THR A 188 -22.62 -13.31 -3.04
N ASN A 189 -22.43 -14.33 -2.20
CA ASN A 189 -21.13 -14.55 -1.54
C ASN A 189 -20.02 -14.85 -2.54
N GLU A 190 -20.34 -15.43 -3.68
CA GLU A 190 -19.38 -15.69 -4.76
C GLU A 190 -18.92 -14.38 -5.42
N ASP A 191 -19.82 -13.43 -5.62
CA ASP A 191 -19.48 -12.09 -6.12
C ASP A 191 -18.56 -11.36 -5.14
N LEU A 192 -18.85 -11.45 -3.84
CA LEU A 192 -18.00 -10.86 -2.81
C LEU A 192 -16.60 -11.52 -2.76
N LEU A 193 -16.54 -12.85 -2.87
CA LEU A 193 -15.27 -13.57 -2.93
C LEU A 193 -14.47 -13.16 -4.18
N CYS A 194 -15.12 -13.03 -5.33
CA CYS A 194 -14.51 -12.58 -6.58
C CYS A 194 -13.99 -11.14 -6.46
N LEU A 195 -14.76 -10.23 -5.87
CA LEU A 195 -14.32 -8.86 -5.59
C LEU A 195 -13.07 -8.84 -4.72
N TYR A 196 -13.05 -9.61 -3.64
CA TYR A 196 -11.88 -9.74 -2.76
C TYR A 196 -10.70 -10.40 -3.47
N MET A 197 -10.94 -11.44 -4.27
CA MET A 197 -9.95 -12.16 -5.07
C MET A 197 -9.21 -11.24 -6.05
N ILE A 198 -9.94 -10.40 -6.75
CA ILE A 198 -9.38 -9.49 -7.77
C ILE A 198 -8.74 -8.27 -7.13
N THR A 199 -9.43 -7.63 -6.18
CA THR A 199 -9.03 -6.30 -5.68
C THR A 199 -8.17 -6.34 -4.44
N GLY A 200 -8.24 -7.43 -3.65
CA GLY A 200 -7.64 -7.49 -2.31
C GLY A 200 -8.11 -6.38 -1.38
N GLY A 201 -9.23 -5.71 -1.68
CA GLY A 201 -9.75 -4.57 -0.92
C GLY A 201 -9.03 -3.25 -1.21
N VAL A 202 -8.22 -3.15 -2.26
CA VAL A 202 -7.57 -1.89 -2.65
C VAL A 202 -8.62 -0.92 -3.19
N ALA A 203 -8.77 0.23 -2.53
CA ALA A 203 -9.86 1.18 -2.76
C ALA A 203 -10.07 1.57 -4.23
N LYS A 204 -8.97 1.84 -4.97
CA LYS A 204 -9.06 2.22 -6.39
C LYS A 204 -9.53 1.08 -7.27
N TYR A 205 -9.15 -0.16 -6.97
CA TYR A 205 -9.55 -1.33 -7.76
C TYR A 205 -11.04 -1.63 -7.55
N VAL A 206 -11.49 -1.56 -6.30
CA VAL A 206 -12.92 -1.65 -5.97
C VAL A 206 -13.71 -0.56 -6.68
N GLU A 207 -13.25 0.69 -6.60
CA GLU A 207 -13.88 1.83 -7.28
C GLU A 207 -13.99 1.61 -8.80
N GLN A 208 -12.93 1.10 -9.44
CA GLN A 208 -12.94 0.85 -10.90
C GLN A 208 -14.00 -0.18 -11.30
N LEU A 209 -14.12 -1.28 -10.57
CA LEU A 209 -15.16 -2.28 -10.82
C LEU A 209 -16.55 -1.73 -10.60
N MET A 210 -16.77 -1.02 -9.50
CA MET A 210 -18.09 -0.43 -9.21
C MET A 210 -18.50 0.62 -10.24
N ILE A 211 -17.59 1.50 -10.68
CA ILE A 211 -17.88 2.52 -11.70
C ILE A 211 -18.14 1.88 -13.08
N SER A 212 -17.46 0.78 -13.40
CA SER A 212 -17.67 0.06 -14.66
C SER A 212 -18.96 -0.74 -14.72
N GLY A 213 -19.75 -0.80 -13.63
CA GLY A 213 -20.97 -1.59 -13.55
C GLY A 213 -20.72 -3.09 -13.41
N ALA A 214 -19.52 -3.49 -13.00
CA ALA A 214 -19.15 -4.89 -12.85
C ALA A 214 -19.38 -5.34 -11.40
N TYR A 215 -20.55 -5.94 -11.13
CA TYR A 215 -20.98 -6.28 -9.77
C TYR A 215 -21.06 -7.78 -9.52
N THR A 216 -21.14 -8.59 -10.57
CA THR A 216 -21.15 -10.04 -10.48
C THR A 216 -19.76 -10.61 -10.82
N LYS A 217 -19.50 -11.84 -10.39
CA LYS A 217 -18.28 -12.57 -10.71
C LYS A 217 -17.90 -12.47 -12.20
N ASP A 218 -18.85 -12.80 -13.06
CA ASP A 218 -18.62 -12.85 -14.50
C ASP A 218 -18.34 -11.47 -15.09
N GLU A 219 -19.04 -10.45 -14.63
CA GLU A 219 -18.82 -9.06 -15.06
C GLU A 219 -17.45 -8.54 -14.58
N MET A 220 -17.07 -8.84 -13.34
CA MET A 220 -15.77 -8.44 -12.78
C MET A 220 -14.63 -9.05 -13.58
N ILE A 221 -14.65 -10.36 -13.85
CA ILE A 221 -13.63 -11.04 -14.64
C ILE A 221 -13.56 -10.46 -16.05
N LYS A 222 -14.69 -10.27 -16.73
CA LYS A 222 -14.76 -9.68 -18.07
C LYS A 222 -14.27 -8.23 -18.09
N SER A 223 -14.62 -7.43 -17.08
CA SER A 223 -14.18 -6.04 -16.97
C SER A 223 -12.67 -5.92 -16.79
N VAL A 224 -12.08 -6.74 -15.91
CA VAL A 224 -10.63 -6.77 -15.67
C VAL A 224 -9.86 -7.20 -16.92
N LEU A 225 -10.41 -8.12 -17.68
CA LEU A 225 -9.81 -8.69 -18.90
C LEU A 225 -10.48 -8.13 -20.17
N SER A 226 -10.85 -6.87 -20.17
CA SER A 226 -11.35 -6.16 -21.34
C SER A 226 -10.24 -5.38 -22.05
N LEU A 227 -10.44 -5.06 -23.32
CA LEU A 227 -9.52 -4.22 -24.07
C LEU A 227 -9.43 -2.83 -23.44
N GLY A 228 -8.20 -2.37 -23.17
CA GLY A 228 -7.96 -1.07 -22.51
C GLY A 228 -8.25 -1.07 -21.02
N SER A 229 -8.42 -2.24 -20.40
CA SER A 229 -8.64 -2.33 -18.96
C SER A 229 -7.46 -1.77 -18.17
N TYR A 230 -7.77 -0.93 -17.20
CA TYR A 230 -6.84 -0.36 -16.23
C TYR A 230 -5.96 -1.42 -15.54
N PHE A 231 -6.49 -2.63 -15.31
CA PHE A 231 -5.83 -3.68 -14.55
C PHE A 231 -4.68 -4.37 -15.29
N ILE A 232 -4.64 -4.26 -16.62
CA ILE A 232 -3.66 -4.99 -17.46
C ILE A 232 -2.23 -4.54 -17.13
N ASP A 233 -1.97 -3.25 -17.09
CA ASP A 233 -0.62 -2.70 -16.93
C ASP A 233 -0.32 -2.22 -15.49
N GLU A 234 -1.33 -2.06 -14.65
CA GLU A 234 -1.22 -1.47 -13.30
C GLU A 234 -0.16 -2.14 -12.41
N ALA A 235 -0.16 -3.49 -12.34
CA ALA A 235 0.81 -4.19 -11.50
C ALA A 235 2.24 -4.06 -12.05
N LYS A 236 2.42 -4.07 -13.38
CA LYS A 236 3.73 -3.89 -13.99
C LYS A 236 4.30 -2.51 -13.67
N GLU A 237 3.50 -1.46 -13.84
CA GLU A 237 3.91 -0.08 -13.52
C GLU A 237 4.29 0.06 -12.05
N MET A 238 3.41 -0.42 -11.16
CA MET A 238 3.62 -0.33 -9.72
C MET A 238 4.91 -1.06 -9.28
N LEU A 239 5.11 -2.29 -9.74
CA LEU A 239 6.26 -3.11 -9.34
C LEU A 239 7.56 -2.62 -9.98
N THR A 240 7.53 -2.04 -11.18
CA THR A 240 8.71 -1.43 -11.80
C THR A 240 9.16 -0.20 -11.01
N ASP A 241 8.24 0.60 -10.47
CA ASP A 241 8.57 1.73 -9.59
C ASP A 241 9.21 1.27 -8.26
N GLU A 242 8.76 0.12 -7.70
CA GLU A 242 9.32 -0.46 -6.47
C GLU A 242 10.69 -1.11 -6.69
N PHE A 243 10.83 -1.98 -7.70
CA PHE A 243 12.01 -2.82 -7.90
C PHE A 243 13.12 -2.13 -8.72
N GLY A 244 12.77 -1.09 -9.48
CA GLY A 244 13.72 -0.42 -10.37
C GLY A 244 14.24 -1.36 -11.47
N LYS A 245 15.55 -1.33 -11.73
CA LYS A 245 16.16 -2.07 -12.85
C LYS A 245 16.19 -3.60 -12.67
N GLU A 246 16.08 -4.10 -11.46
CA GLU A 246 16.20 -5.54 -11.13
C GLU A 246 14.86 -6.29 -11.14
N TYR A 247 13.82 -5.67 -11.66
CA TYR A 247 12.44 -6.21 -11.63
C TYR A 247 12.32 -7.63 -12.20
N GLY A 248 13.14 -8.04 -13.17
CA GLY A 248 13.02 -9.33 -13.84
C GLY A 248 13.12 -10.55 -12.92
N ASN A 249 14.06 -10.55 -11.98
CA ASN A 249 14.23 -11.63 -11.01
C ASN A 249 13.04 -11.69 -10.02
N TYR A 250 12.58 -10.53 -9.54
CA TYR A 250 11.41 -10.46 -8.67
C TYR A 250 10.14 -10.94 -9.37
N PHE A 251 9.95 -10.58 -10.64
CA PHE A 251 8.82 -11.07 -11.45
C PHE A 251 8.84 -12.59 -11.61
N SER A 252 10.03 -13.18 -11.77
CA SER A 252 10.18 -14.65 -11.84
C SER A 252 9.75 -15.33 -10.54
N ILE A 253 10.19 -14.79 -9.38
CA ILE A 253 9.78 -15.29 -8.07
C ILE A 253 8.28 -15.16 -7.84
N LEU A 254 7.70 -13.99 -8.15
CA LEU A 254 6.26 -13.76 -8.01
C LEU A 254 5.43 -14.63 -8.94
N SER A 255 5.93 -14.90 -10.16
CA SER A 255 5.29 -15.86 -11.09
C SER A 255 5.29 -17.28 -10.55
N ALA A 256 6.40 -17.72 -9.92
CA ALA A 256 6.48 -19.03 -9.28
C ALA A 256 5.48 -19.16 -8.13
N LEU A 257 5.41 -18.14 -7.26
CA LEU A 257 4.46 -18.09 -6.16
C LEU A 257 3.00 -18.13 -6.63
N ALA A 258 2.66 -17.35 -7.67
CA ALA A 258 1.32 -17.35 -8.26
C ALA A 258 0.95 -18.65 -8.96
N ALA A 259 1.95 -19.43 -9.39
CA ALA A 259 1.78 -20.78 -9.93
C ALA A 259 1.63 -21.87 -8.86
N GLY A 260 1.74 -21.52 -7.53
CA GLY A 260 1.57 -22.44 -6.43
C GLY A 260 2.88 -23.01 -5.85
N ASN A 261 4.05 -22.55 -6.31
CA ASN A 261 5.33 -22.96 -5.74
C ASN A 261 5.61 -22.16 -4.48
N THR A 262 5.47 -22.74 -3.31
CA THR A 262 5.46 -22.05 -2.02
C THR A 262 6.73 -22.20 -1.20
N SER A 263 7.54 -23.25 -1.47
CA SER A 263 8.82 -23.48 -0.81
C SER A 263 10.00 -22.93 -1.62
N ARG A 264 11.14 -22.68 -0.95
CA ARG A 264 12.36 -22.22 -1.64
C ARG A 264 12.85 -23.21 -2.70
N SER A 265 12.71 -24.51 -2.45
CA SER A 265 13.11 -25.56 -3.40
C SER A 265 12.24 -25.57 -4.66
N GLU A 266 10.93 -25.47 -4.51
CA GLU A 266 9.98 -25.41 -5.62
C GLU A 266 10.21 -24.15 -6.45
N ILE A 267 10.34 -22.96 -5.80
CA ILE A 267 10.62 -21.70 -6.48
C ILE A 267 11.92 -21.78 -7.27
N LYS A 268 12.99 -22.35 -6.68
CA LYS A 268 14.27 -22.56 -7.36
C LYS A 268 14.14 -23.49 -8.55
N SER A 269 13.42 -24.58 -8.37
CA SER A 269 13.17 -25.55 -9.46
C SER A 269 12.38 -24.92 -10.62
N TYR A 270 11.39 -24.10 -10.31
CA TYR A 270 10.55 -23.42 -11.30
C TYR A 270 11.28 -22.30 -12.05
N THR A 271 12.10 -21.51 -11.34
CA THR A 271 12.71 -20.28 -11.90
C THR A 271 14.15 -20.45 -12.35
N GLY A 272 14.87 -21.46 -11.84
CA GLY A 272 16.33 -21.58 -11.96
C GLY A 272 17.13 -20.57 -11.13
N ILE A 273 16.48 -19.74 -10.32
CA ILE A 273 17.08 -18.64 -9.54
C ILE A 273 17.17 -19.07 -8.07
N GLU A 274 18.28 -18.72 -7.38
CA GLU A 274 18.38 -18.87 -5.92
C GLU A 274 17.50 -17.84 -5.21
N PRO A 275 16.38 -18.24 -4.55
CA PRO A 275 15.35 -17.28 -4.17
C PRO A 275 15.60 -16.60 -2.81
N GLY A 276 16.59 -17.05 -2.01
CA GLY A 276 16.72 -16.68 -0.60
C GLY A 276 16.72 -15.18 -0.34
N GLY A 277 17.69 -14.45 -0.90
CA GLY A 277 17.79 -12.99 -0.73
C GLY A 277 16.61 -12.24 -1.35
N LEU A 278 16.13 -12.69 -2.52
CA LEU A 278 14.98 -12.05 -3.20
C LEU A 278 13.70 -12.18 -2.37
N LEU A 279 13.44 -13.35 -1.77
CA LEU A 279 12.29 -13.55 -0.90
C LEU A 279 12.39 -12.71 0.38
N ASP A 280 13.59 -12.60 0.96
CA ASP A 280 13.80 -11.77 2.14
C ASP A 280 13.54 -10.28 1.84
N ASN A 281 13.95 -9.78 0.67
CA ASN A 281 13.65 -8.41 0.23
C ASN A 281 12.14 -8.24 -0.05
N LEU A 282 11.50 -9.20 -0.75
CA LEU A 282 10.06 -9.15 -1.02
C LEU A 282 9.22 -9.16 0.26
N GLU A 283 9.66 -9.87 1.32
CA GLU A 283 9.01 -9.90 2.63
C GLU A 283 9.27 -8.62 3.42
N LYS A 284 10.55 -8.26 3.61
CA LYS A 284 10.94 -7.24 4.58
C LYS A 284 10.91 -5.82 4.03
N ASP A 285 11.40 -5.63 2.80
CA ASP A 285 11.57 -4.31 2.23
C ASP A 285 10.37 -3.87 1.41
N TYR A 286 9.76 -4.79 0.65
CA TYR A 286 8.64 -4.48 -0.24
C TYR A 286 7.26 -4.80 0.34
N ASP A 287 7.15 -5.65 1.37
CA ASP A 287 5.87 -6.09 1.98
C ASP A 287 4.91 -6.74 0.95
N ILE A 288 5.48 -7.43 -0.06
CA ILE A 288 4.74 -8.06 -1.17
C ILE A 288 4.55 -9.55 -0.93
N VAL A 289 5.48 -10.19 -0.25
CA VAL A 289 5.45 -11.62 0.06
C VAL A 289 5.31 -11.82 1.56
N GLN A 290 4.50 -12.79 1.95
CA GLN A 290 4.37 -13.25 3.32
C GLN A 290 5.07 -14.60 3.48
N LYS A 291 5.96 -14.69 4.47
CA LYS A 291 6.55 -15.92 4.94
C LYS A 291 5.64 -16.55 6.00
N ARG A 292 5.16 -17.75 5.76
CA ARG A 292 4.26 -18.48 6.64
C ARG A 292 5.00 -19.61 7.35
N ARG A 293 4.67 -19.82 8.63
CA ARG A 293 5.16 -20.93 9.44
C ARG A 293 3.98 -21.65 10.08
N PRO A 294 4.04 -22.97 10.24
CA PRO A 294 2.97 -23.69 10.94
C PRO A 294 2.92 -23.26 12.41
N TYR A 295 1.72 -23.24 12.96
CA TYR A 295 1.49 -22.99 14.40
C TYR A 295 2.39 -23.90 15.24
N LEU A 296 2.89 -23.38 16.34
CA LEU A 296 3.84 -24.03 17.25
C LEU A 296 5.24 -24.37 16.66
N SER A 297 5.53 -23.94 15.43
CA SER A 297 6.89 -24.11 14.89
C SER A 297 7.86 -23.10 15.48
N GLY A 298 9.09 -23.53 15.77
CA GLY A 298 10.15 -22.63 16.26
C GLY A 298 10.53 -21.56 15.23
N GLN A 299 11.03 -20.40 15.69
CA GLN A 299 11.43 -19.27 14.84
C GLN A 299 12.46 -19.65 13.76
N ASN A 300 13.31 -20.63 14.02
CA ASN A 300 14.35 -21.13 13.11
C ASN A 300 13.89 -22.32 12.25
N SER A 301 12.60 -22.66 12.26
CA SER A 301 12.06 -23.75 11.45
C SER A 301 12.34 -23.52 9.97
N ARG A 302 12.81 -24.56 9.28
CA ARG A 302 12.96 -24.60 7.82
C ARG A 302 11.66 -24.97 7.11
N ASN A 303 10.65 -25.45 7.85
CA ASN A 303 9.32 -25.73 7.33
C ASN A 303 8.56 -24.43 7.17
N VAL A 304 8.81 -23.72 6.08
CA VAL A 304 8.22 -22.41 5.76
C VAL A 304 7.67 -22.41 4.35
N ARG A 305 6.53 -21.74 4.19
CA ARG A 305 5.92 -21.48 2.89
C ARG A 305 5.87 -19.97 2.63
N TYR A 306 5.94 -19.58 1.38
CA TYR A 306 5.83 -18.21 0.93
C TYR A 306 4.58 -18.02 0.08
N SER A 307 3.95 -16.87 0.18
CA SER A 307 2.81 -16.51 -0.66
C SER A 307 2.81 -15.02 -0.96
N ILE A 308 2.22 -14.61 -2.07
CA ILE A 308 1.98 -13.19 -2.37
C ILE A 308 0.92 -12.68 -1.39
N SER A 309 1.25 -11.61 -0.66
CA SER A 309 0.37 -10.99 0.34
C SER A 309 -0.87 -10.39 -0.30
N ASP A 310 -0.69 -9.79 -1.46
CA ASP A 310 -1.64 -9.00 -2.21
C ASP A 310 -2.42 -9.85 -3.21
N ASN A 311 -3.75 -9.86 -3.09
CA ASN A 311 -4.60 -10.68 -3.96
C ASN A 311 -4.58 -10.18 -5.41
N PHE A 312 -4.59 -8.85 -5.64
CA PHE A 312 -4.51 -8.31 -7.00
C PHE A 312 -3.22 -8.74 -7.70
N LEU A 313 -2.07 -8.65 -7.00
CA LEU A 313 -0.80 -9.11 -7.56
C LEU A 313 -0.82 -10.62 -7.84
N ASN A 314 -1.39 -11.40 -6.93
CA ASN A 314 -1.52 -12.85 -7.13
C ASN A 314 -2.36 -13.16 -8.37
N PHE A 315 -3.54 -12.53 -8.50
CA PHE A 315 -4.41 -12.64 -9.67
C PHE A 315 -3.68 -12.20 -10.95
N TRP A 316 -2.98 -11.06 -10.89
CA TRP A 316 -2.27 -10.50 -12.02
C TRP A 316 -1.16 -11.42 -12.54
N PHE A 317 -0.31 -11.97 -11.67
CA PHE A 317 0.74 -12.91 -12.08
C PHE A 317 0.17 -14.22 -12.59
N ARG A 318 -0.90 -14.74 -11.96
CA ARG A 318 -1.52 -16.00 -12.34
C ARG A 318 -2.20 -15.95 -13.71
N PHE A 319 -2.85 -14.84 -14.05
CA PHE A 319 -3.70 -14.75 -15.24
C PHE A 319 -3.22 -13.71 -16.24
N ILE A 320 -2.89 -12.51 -15.83
CA ILE A 320 -2.52 -11.44 -16.77
C ILE A 320 -1.07 -11.62 -17.24
N TYR A 321 -0.13 -11.70 -16.31
CA TYR A 321 1.29 -11.84 -16.67
C TYR A 321 1.59 -13.18 -17.38
N LYS A 322 1.00 -14.27 -16.90
CA LYS A 322 1.15 -15.61 -17.51
C LYS A 322 0.69 -15.66 -18.96
N TYR A 323 -0.40 -14.98 -19.28
CA TYR A 323 -1.00 -14.97 -20.61
C TYR A 323 -0.77 -13.67 -21.40
N ARG A 324 0.27 -12.91 -21.02
CA ARG A 324 0.59 -11.61 -21.64
C ARG A 324 0.70 -11.67 -23.18
N SER A 325 1.23 -12.74 -23.75
CA SER A 325 1.32 -12.86 -25.21
C SER A 325 -0.05 -12.89 -25.90
N ALA A 326 -1.06 -13.50 -25.27
CA ALA A 326 -2.44 -13.44 -25.77
C ALA A 326 -3.04 -12.04 -25.63
N ILE A 327 -2.72 -11.34 -24.53
CA ILE A 327 -3.15 -9.97 -24.29
C ILE A 327 -2.53 -9.00 -25.32
N GLU A 328 -1.24 -9.14 -25.63
CA GLU A 328 -0.52 -8.34 -26.63
C GLU A 328 -1.15 -8.43 -28.03
N ILE A 329 -1.67 -9.59 -28.40
CA ILE A 329 -2.42 -9.79 -29.66
C ILE A 329 -3.93 -9.55 -29.51
N GLN A 330 -4.36 -8.96 -28.39
CA GLN A 330 -5.74 -8.62 -28.07
C GLN A 330 -6.72 -9.82 -28.01
N ASN A 331 -6.23 -11.04 -27.80
CA ASN A 331 -7.07 -12.23 -27.63
C ASN A 331 -7.58 -12.35 -26.18
N MET A 332 -8.39 -11.35 -25.74
CA MET A 332 -8.91 -11.28 -24.39
C MET A 332 -9.86 -12.43 -24.06
N GLN A 333 -10.63 -12.92 -25.02
CA GLN A 333 -11.54 -14.04 -24.81
C GLN A 333 -10.78 -15.30 -24.36
N TYR A 334 -9.65 -15.60 -24.99
CA TYR A 334 -8.81 -16.72 -24.56
C TYR A 334 -8.37 -16.60 -23.11
N VAL A 335 -7.98 -15.40 -22.66
CA VAL A 335 -7.56 -15.18 -21.27
C VAL A 335 -8.74 -15.32 -20.32
N GLN A 336 -9.91 -14.76 -20.67
CA GLN A 336 -11.16 -14.94 -19.90
C GLN A 336 -11.50 -16.43 -19.74
N ASP A 337 -11.46 -17.21 -20.80
CA ASP A 337 -11.73 -18.65 -20.77
C ASP A 337 -10.75 -19.39 -19.83
N LYS A 338 -9.46 -18.97 -19.80
CA LYS A 338 -8.48 -19.53 -18.85
C LYS A 338 -8.78 -19.20 -17.41
N VAL A 339 -9.26 -17.98 -17.13
CA VAL A 339 -9.66 -17.59 -15.77
C VAL A 339 -10.88 -18.39 -15.34
N PHE A 340 -11.92 -18.49 -16.18
CA PHE A 340 -13.12 -19.28 -15.86
C PHE A 340 -12.82 -20.75 -15.63
N ALA A 341 -11.93 -21.34 -16.45
CA ALA A 341 -11.53 -22.74 -16.29
C ALA A 341 -10.71 -23.03 -15.01
N ASP A 342 -9.98 -22.05 -14.48
CA ASP A 342 -9.16 -22.18 -13.27
C ASP A 342 -9.83 -21.56 -12.03
N TYR A 343 -11.02 -20.98 -12.20
CA TYR A 343 -11.70 -20.20 -11.16
C TYR A 343 -11.90 -20.97 -9.87
N ASP A 344 -12.46 -22.17 -9.93
CA ASP A 344 -12.78 -22.97 -8.75
C ASP A 344 -11.53 -23.34 -7.95
N THR A 345 -10.45 -23.71 -8.64
CA THR A 345 -9.17 -23.98 -7.99
C THR A 345 -8.59 -22.74 -7.33
N TYR A 346 -8.59 -21.62 -8.06
CA TYR A 346 -7.98 -20.39 -7.55
C TYR A 346 -8.82 -19.74 -6.46
N SER A 347 -10.15 -19.74 -6.59
CA SER A 347 -11.06 -19.20 -5.57
C SER A 347 -11.00 -20.02 -4.27
N GLY A 348 -10.80 -21.33 -4.34
CA GLY A 348 -10.56 -22.18 -3.16
C GLY A 348 -9.34 -21.69 -2.35
N PHE A 349 -8.22 -21.46 -3.01
CA PHE A 349 -7.02 -20.89 -2.38
C PHE A 349 -7.27 -19.50 -1.77
N ILE A 350 -8.04 -18.65 -2.44
CA ILE A 350 -8.40 -17.32 -1.92
C ILE A 350 -9.42 -17.42 -0.78
N LEU A 351 -10.31 -18.40 -0.80
CA LEU A 351 -11.29 -18.64 0.27
C LEU A 351 -10.61 -18.90 1.62
N GLU A 352 -9.52 -19.65 1.67
CA GLU A 352 -8.72 -19.82 2.88
C GLU A 352 -8.22 -18.48 3.43
N LYS A 353 -7.68 -17.62 2.57
CA LYS A 353 -7.25 -16.26 2.94
C LYS A 353 -8.43 -15.40 3.41
N TYR A 354 -9.56 -15.49 2.72
CA TYR A 354 -10.79 -14.77 3.01
C TYR A 354 -11.33 -15.14 4.40
N VAL A 355 -11.50 -16.44 4.68
CA VAL A 355 -12.00 -16.92 5.97
C VAL A 355 -11.04 -16.51 7.10
N ARG A 356 -9.73 -16.68 6.91
CA ARG A 356 -8.74 -16.24 7.89
C ARG A 356 -8.81 -14.73 8.16
N GLN A 357 -8.99 -13.92 7.13
CA GLN A 357 -9.16 -12.49 7.29
C GLN A 357 -10.42 -12.13 8.09
N MET A 358 -11.53 -12.85 7.89
CA MET A 358 -12.74 -12.68 8.70
C MET A 358 -12.49 -12.96 10.19
N PHE A 359 -11.73 -14.00 10.51
CA PHE A 359 -11.36 -14.31 11.89
C PHE A 359 -10.44 -13.24 12.50
N VAL A 360 -9.50 -12.69 11.74
CA VAL A 360 -8.68 -11.55 12.17
C VAL A 360 -9.54 -10.31 12.41
N GLU A 361 -10.49 -10.02 11.53
CA GLU A 361 -11.38 -8.86 11.62
C GLU A 361 -12.40 -8.95 12.75
N SER A 362 -12.78 -10.17 13.17
CA SER A 362 -13.69 -10.36 14.31
C SER A 362 -13.11 -9.86 15.63
N GLY A 363 -11.77 -9.87 15.76
CA GLY A 363 -11.08 -9.51 17.01
C GLY A 363 -11.32 -10.48 18.18
N GLU A 364 -11.96 -11.63 17.92
CA GLU A 364 -12.29 -12.61 18.97
C GLU A 364 -11.09 -13.47 19.38
N TYR A 365 -10.09 -13.59 18.50
CA TYR A 365 -8.93 -14.43 18.69
C TYR A 365 -7.64 -13.61 18.69
N ASN A 366 -6.72 -13.94 19.61
CA ASN A 366 -5.41 -13.26 19.64
C ASN A 366 -4.37 -13.92 18.73
N ILE A 367 -4.61 -15.17 18.28
CA ILE A 367 -3.81 -15.85 17.26
C ILE A 367 -4.73 -16.41 16.18
N VAL A 368 -4.50 -16.02 14.93
CA VAL A 368 -5.17 -16.59 13.74
C VAL A 368 -4.09 -17.00 12.74
N THR A 369 -3.92 -18.29 12.52
CA THR A 369 -2.81 -18.85 11.76
C THR A 369 -3.22 -20.15 11.04
N TYR A 370 -2.30 -20.99 10.72
CA TYR A 370 -2.44 -22.26 10.01
C TYR A 370 -1.48 -23.31 10.58
N TYR A 371 -1.72 -24.57 10.26
CA TYR A 371 -0.84 -25.67 10.64
C TYR A 371 -0.61 -26.61 9.46
N TRP A 372 0.62 -27.10 9.32
CA TRP A 372 0.97 -28.25 8.47
C TRP A 372 2.13 -29.02 9.09
N GLY A 373 2.07 -30.35 8.93
CA GLY A 373 3.10 -31.27 9.40
C GLY A 373 4.41 -31.18 8.59
N LYS A 374 5.46 -31.81 9.07
CA LYS A 374 6.75 -31.85 8.35
C LYS A 374 6.66 -32.67 7.07
N ASP A 375 5.84 -33.71 7.07
CA ASP A 375 5.68 -34.65 5.96
C ASP A 375 4.50 -34.23 5.03
N GLU A 376 3.94 -33.03 5.23
CA GLU A 376 2.80 -32.47 4.46
C GLU A 376 1.55 -33.37 4.44
N THR A 377 1.46 -34.37 5.34
CA THR A 377 0.32 -35.28 5.45
C THR A 377 -0.85 -34.66 6.23
N ASP A 378 -0.53 -33.75 7.15
CA ASP A 378 -1.51 -33.08 8.01
C ASP A 378 -1.50 -31.60 7.74
N GLU A 379 -2.61 -31.06 7.29
CA GLU A 379 -2.80 -29.63 7.03
C GLU A 379 -4.11 -29.14 7.64
N ILE A 380 -4.06 -27.99 8.32
CA ILE A 380 -5.21 -27.26 8.86
C ILE A 380 -5.11 -25.81 8.35
N ASP A 381 -6.04 -25.43 7.50
CA ASP A 381 -6.03 -24.13 6.80
C ASP A 381 -6.27 -22.96 7.73
N LEU A 382 -6.95 -23.18 8.86
CA LEU A 382 -7.25 -22.17 9.86
C LEU A 382 -7.09 -22.73 11.27
N VAL A 383 -6.23 -22.06 12.05
CA VAL A 383 -6.08 -22.25 13.49
C VAL A 383 -6.35 -20.92 14.17
N ALA A 384 -7.40 -20.83 14.97
CA ALA A 384 -7.78 -19.65 15.74
C ALA A 384 -7.73 -19.98 17.24
N VAL A 385 -6.93 -19.27 18.01
CA VAL A 385 -6.64 -19.59 19.42
C VAL A 385 -6.67 -18.32 20.25
N ASN A 386 -7.16 -18.46 21.47
CA ASN A 386 -6.94 -17.50 22.55
C ASN A 386 -5.94 -18.11 23.53
N GLU A 387 -4.70 -17.64 23.49
CA GLU A 387 -3.72 -17.98 24.53
C GLU A 387 -4.00 -17.09 25.76
N THR A 388 -4.16 -17.73 26.90
CA THR A 388 -4.37 -17.09 28.22
C THR A 388 -3.06 -16.64 28.84
#